data_54167e6d1d02a3a5e107c9ec8d1d0840
#
_entry.id   54167e6d1d02a3a5e107c9ec8d1d0840
#
_cell.length_a   1.000
_cell.length_b   1.000
_cell.length_c   1.000
_cell.angle_alpha   90.00
_cell.angle_beta   90.00
_cell.angle_gamma   90.00
#
_symmetry.space_group_name_H-M   'P 1'
#
loop_
_entity.id
_entity.type
_entity.pdbx_description
1 polymer ?
#
loop_
_entity_poly.entity_id
_entity_poly.type
_entity_poly.pdbx_seq_one_letter_code
_entity_poly.pdbx_strand_id
1 'polypeptide(L)'
;LLTITFFLQFFPELIKKGHVYVLQTPLFRVRNKRNKIKKKAVIEAEDIKLKERGEKQKDYITRYCYSDEERLKAIEELGPDPEITRFKGLGEISPDEFAGFIGPDIRLEQVTLRQSDEVEKLLEYYMGKNTMDRQNFIIENLVIEEDRPEEEEVYE
;
A
#
# COMPACT_ATOMS: atom_id res chain seq x y z
N LEU A 1 6.16 12.42 3.29
CA LEU A 1 7.52 12.97 3.49
C LEU A 1 7.51 14.17 4.43
N LEU A 2 6.74 15.24 4.14
CA LEU A 2 6.70 16.47 4.96
C LEU A 2 6.39 16.24 6.46
N THR A 3 5.48 15.32 6.77
CA THR A 3 5.15 14.97 8.16
C THR A 3 6.34 14.34 8.88
N ILE A 4 7.07 13.45 8.21
CA ILE A 4 8.27 12.82 8.77
C ILE A 4 9.36 13.87 9.02
N THR A 5 9.58 14.77 8.06
CA THR A 5 10.57 15.87 8.24
C THR A 5 10.19 16.81 9.39
N PHE A 6 8.90 17.06 9.62
CA PHE A 6 8.43 17.80 10.79
C PHE A 6 8.82 17.10 12.09
N PHE A 7 8.58 15.79 12.21
CA PHE A 7 8.98 15.02 13.39
C PHE A 7 10.50 14.97 13.55
N LEU A 8 11.25 14.84 12.46
CA LEU A 8 12.71 14.87 12.50
C LEU A 8 13.26 16.19 13.04
N GLN A 9 12.65 17.31 12.63
CA GLN A 9 13.12 18.65 13.01
C GLN A 9 12.74 19.00 14.44
N PHE A 10 11.49 18.75 14.84
CA PHE A 10 10.96 19.25 16.11
C PHE A 10 10.92 18.19 17.21
N PHE A 11 10.86 16.90 16.85
CA PHE A 11 10.70 15.79 17.78
C PHE A 11 11.60 14.59 17.44
N PRO A 12 12.92 14.79 17.20
CA PRO A 12 13.80 13.69 16.78
C PRO A 12 13.86 12.54 17.79
N GLU A 13 13.67 12.82 19.06
CA GLU A 13 13.65 11.80 20.11
C GLU A 13 12.50 10.80 19.96
N LEU A 14 11.36 11.20 19.39
CA LEU A 14 10.27 10.27 19.13
C LEU A 14 10.65 9.22 18.08
N ILE A 15 11.41 9.63 17.06
CA ILE A 15 11.91 8.72 16.02
C ILE A 15 13.02 7.83 16.60
N LYS A 16 13.99 8.40 17.34
CA LYS A 16 15.06 7.63 17.97
C LYS A 16 14.54 6.57 18.95
N LYS A 17 13.47 6.87 19.68
CA LYS A 17 12.81 5.94 20.60
C LYS A 17 11.83 4.97 19.91
N GLY A 18 11.68 5.07 18.60
CA GLY A 18 10.83 4.16 17.83
C GLY A 18 9.33 4.36 17.99
N HIS A 19 8.89 5.59 18.27
CA HIS A 19 7.46 5.92 18.46
C HIS A 19 6.76 6.40 17.19
N VAL A 20 7.47 6.53 16.07
CA VAL A 20 6.91 7.02 14.81
C VAL A 20 6.81 5.87 13.82
N TYR A 21 5.61 5.68 13.29
CA TYR A 21 5.29 4.62 12.33
C TYR A 21 4.56 5.20 11.13
N VAL A 22 4.77 4.59 9.98
CA VAL A 22 4.02 4.86 8.75
C VAL A 22 3.03 3.72 8.55
N LEU A 23 1.76 4.06 8.35
CA LEU A 23 0.76 3.09 7.97
C LEU A 23 0.97 2.70 6.49
N GLN A 24 1.19 1.41 6.24
CA GLN A 24 1.15 0.90 4.89
C GLN A 24 -0.30 0.79 4.42
N THR A 25 -0.60 1.38 3.27
CA THR A 25 -1.90 1.27 2.63
C THR A 25 -1.80 0.33 1.43
N PRO A 26 -2.85 -0.44 1.11
CA PRO A 26 -2.82 -1.35 -0.02
C PRO A 26 -2.66 -0.60 -1.35
N LEU A 27 -1.91 -1.20 -2.27
CA LEU A 27 -1.73 -0.72 -3.63
C LEU A 27 -2.85 -1.20 -4.56
N PHE A 28 -3.39 -2.39 -4.28
CA PHE A 28 -4.42 -2.99 -5.11
C PHE A 28 -5.56 -3.56 -4.28
N ARG A 29 -6.75 -3.52 -4.85
CA ARG A 29 -7.91 -4.27 -4.40
C ARG A 29 -8.28 -5.27 -5.49
N VAL A 30 -8.27 -6.56 -5.16
CA VAL A 30 -8.70 -7.65 -6.03
C VAL A 30 -10.00 -8.22 -5.44
N ARG A 31 -11.08 -8.22 -6.20
CA ARG A 31 -12.36 -8.76 -5.73
C ARG A 31 -13.03 -9.62 -6.79
N ASN A 32 -13.75 -10.62 -6.35
CA ASN A 32 -14.57 -11.42 -7.26
C ASN A 32 -15.89 -11.79 -6.61
N LYS A 33 -16.89 -12.01 -7.44
CA LYS A 33 -18.21 -12.49 -6.98
C LYS A 33 -18.06 -13.90 -6.39
N ARG A 34 -18.70 -14.13 -5.28
CA ARG A 34 -18.68 -15.39 -4.55
C ARG A 34 -19.03 -16.61 -5.42
N ASN A 35 -20.02 -16.46 -6.31
CA ASN A 35 -20.47 -17.49 -7.23
C ASN A 35 -19.46 -17.82 -8.35
N LYS A 36 -18.50 -16.95 -8.64
CA LYS A 36 -17.44 -17.19 -9.62
C LYS A 36 -16.21 -17.90 -9.02
N ILE A 37 -16.08 -17.91 -7.70
CA ILE A 37 -14.92 -18.49 -7.01
C ILE A 37 -15.09 -20.01 -6.93
N LYS A 38 -14.19 -20.73 -7.60
CA LYS A 38 -14.23 -22.20 -7.65
C LYS A 38 -13.62 -22.88 -6.42
N LYS A 39 -12.72 -22.19 -5.71
CA LYS A 39 -12.02 -22.73 -4.52
C LYS A 39 -12.94 -22.61 -3.29
N LYS A 40 -13.66 -23.68 -2.95
CA LYS A 40 -14.57 -23.72 -1.78
C LYS A 40 -13.89 -23.33 -0.47
N ALA A 41 -12.64 -23.75 -0.27
CA ALA A 41 -11.86 -23.43 0.91
C ALA A 41 -11.70 -21.91 1.13
N VAL A 42 -11.62 -21.11 0.06
CA VAL A 42 -11.54 -19.65 0.14
C VAL A 42 -12.85 -19.07 0.66
N ILE A 43 -13.97 -19.61 0.21
CA ILE A 43 -15.31 -19.16 0.63
C ILE A 43 -15.54 -19.51 2.08
N GLU A 44 -15.21 -20.72 2.50
CA GLU A 44 -15.35 -21.21 3.87
C GLU A 44 -14.48 -20.40 4.86
N ALA A 45 -13.22 -20.14 4.48
CA ALA A 45 -12.31 -19.32 5.28
C ALA A 45 -12.83 -17.88 5.47
N GLU A 46 -13.44 -17.31 4.41
CA GLU A 46 -14.05 -15.98 4.51
C GLU A 46 -15.30 -15.98 5.40
N ASP A 47 -16.12 -17.02 5.31
CA ASP A 47 -17.31 -17.16 6.16
C ASP A 47 -16.95 -17.28 7.64
N ILE A 48 -15.88 -17.97 7.97
CA ILE A 48 -15.38 -18.06 9.34
C ILE A 48 -14.96 -16.68 9.82
N LYS A 49 -14.17 -15.94 9.06
CA LYS A 49 -13.73 -14.58 9.41
C LYS A 49 -14.89 -13.61 9.60
N LEU A 50 -15.90 -13.67 8.72
CA LEU A 50 -17.08 -12.83 8.84
C LEU A 50 -17.91 -13.15 10.08
N LYS A 51 -18.04 -14.44 10.43
CA LYS A 51 -18.71 -14.87 11.66
C LYS A 51 -17.99 -14.39 12.92
N GLU A 52 -16.66 -14.50 12.94
CA GLU A 52 -15.83 -14.02 14.06
C GLU A 52 -15.96 -12.51 14.28
N ARG A 53 -16.11 -11.75 13.18
CA ARG A 53 -16.31 -10.29 13.21
C ARG A 53 -17.78 -9.86 13.41
N GLY A 54 -18.72 -10.80 13.40
CA GLY A 54 -20.15 -10.50 13.45
C GLY A 54 -20.68 -9.78 12.21
N GLU A 55 -19.97 -9.87 11.09
CA GLU A 55 -20.33 -9.23 9.83
C GLU A 55 -21.26 -10.13 9.00
N LYS A 56 -22.15 -9.48 8.23
CA LYS A 56 -23.00 -10.19 7.28
C LYS A 56 -22.21 -10.68 6.08
N GLN A 57 -22.66 -11.77 5.49
CA GLN A 57 -22.12 -12.33 4.28
C GLN A 57 -22.22 -11.30 3.13
N LYS A 58 -21.09 -11.09 2.43
CA LYS A 58 -20.97 -10.15 1.31
C LYS A 58 -21.01 -10.92 0.00
N ASP A 59 -21.56 -10.32 -1.05
CA ASP A 59 -21.63 -10.92 -2.40
C ASP A 59 -20.26 -11.08 -3.06
N TYR A 60 -19.29 -10.28 -2.62
CA TYR A 60 -17.92 -10.27 -3.10
C TYR A 60 -16.96 -10.72 -2.02
N ILE A 61 -15.93 -11.47 -2.44
CA ILE A 61 -14.74 -11.67 -1.63
C ILE A 61 -13.66 -10.74 -2.13
N THR A 62 -13.06 -9.98 -1.21
CA THR A 62 -12.08 -8.93 -1.51
C THR A 62 -10.74 -9.26 -0.86
N ARG A 63 -9.65 -9.03 -1.58
CA ARG A 63 -8.27 -9.08 -1.10
C ARG A 63 -7.60 -7.73 -1.34
N TYR A 64 -6.95 -7.24 -0.32
CA TYR A 64 -6.14 -6.03 -0.41
C TYR A 64 -4.67 -6.45 -0.50
N CYS A 65 -3.97 -5.93 -1.49
CA CYS A 65 -2.62 -6.34 -1.83
C CYS A 65 -1.67 -5.15 -1.73
N TYR A 66 -0.54 -5.36 -1.09
CA TYR A 66 0.47 -4.34 -0.81
C TYR A 66 1.69 -4.46 -1.75
N SER A 67 1.70 -5.49 -2.59
CA SER A 67 2.72 -5.72 -3.62
C SER A 67 2.09 -6.39 -4.85
N ASP A 68 2.83 -6.39 -5.97
CA ASP A 68 2.43 -7.13 -7.18
C ASP A 68 2.39 -8.64 -6.96
N GLU A 69 3.28 -9.17 -6.12
CA GLU A 69 3.28 -10.59 -5.77
C GLU A 69 1.99 -10.99 -5.02
N GLU A 70 1.56 -10.16 -4.05
CA GLU A 70 0.30 -10.38 -3.34
C GLU A 70 -0.89 -10.30 -4.30
N ARG A 71 -0.84 -9.37 -5.27
CA ARG A 71 -1.88 -9.23 -6.30
C ARG A 71 -2.00 -10.51 -7.13
N LEU A 72 -0.89 -11.06 -7.63
CA LEU A 72 -0.90 -12.29 -8.42
C LEU A 72 -1.46 -13.47 -7.62
N LYS A 73 -1.06 -13.62 -6.36
CA LYS A 73 -1.61 -14.65 -5.46
C LYS A 73 -3.12 -14.46 -5.24
N ALA A 74 -3.58 -13.23 -5.08
CA ALA A 74 -5.00 -12.93 -4.90
C ALA A 74 -5.83 -13.27 -6.17
N ILE A 75 -5.29 -13.00 -7.36
CA ILE A 75 -5.91 -13.37 -8.63
C ILE A 75 -6.05 -14.90 -8.72
N GLU A 76 -5.00 -15.64 -8.41
CA GLU A 76 -5.01 -17.09 -8.41
C GLU A 76 -5.98 -17.67 -7.36
N GLU A 77 -6.09 -17.04 -6.20
CA GLU A 77 -7.00 -17.43 -5.12
C GLU A 77 -8.47 -17.21 -5.50
N LEU A 78 -8.79 -16.01 -6.01
CA LEU A 78 -10.16 -15.60 -6.29
C LEU A 78 -10.71 -16.14 -7.62
N GLY A 79 -9.85 -16.75 -8.44
CA GLY A 79 -10.26 -17.43 -9.66
C GLY A 79 -10.34 -16.52 -10.89
N PRO A 80 -10.98 -16.99 -11.99
CA PRO A 80 -10.93 -16.31 -13.26
C PRO A 80 -11.65 -14.95 -13.22
N ASP A 81 -11.08 -14.01 -13.94
CA ASP A 81 -11.68 -12.69 -14.20
C ASP A 81 -12.10 -11.90 -12.94
N PRO A 82 -11.17 -11.67 -11.98
CA PRO A 82 -11.44 -10.82 -10.84
C PRO A 82 -11.38 -9.35 -11.23
N GLU A 83 -12.17 -8.52 -10.56
CA GLU A 83 -12.07 -7.07 -10.68
C GLU A 83 -10.85 -6.58 -9.92
N ILE A 84 -9.93 -5.87 -10.59
CA ILE A 84 -8.71 -5.33 -10.01
C ILE A 84 -8.80 -3.80 -10.03
N THR A 85 -8.61 -3.19 -8.87
CA THR A 85 -8.54 -1.74 -8.72
C THR A 85 -7.15 -1.38 -8.18
N ARG A 86 -6.43 -0.49 -8.85
CA ARG A 86 -5.18 0.09 -8.33
C ARG A 86 -5.51 1.38 -7.59
N PHE A 87 -5.07 1.49 -6.36
CA PHE A 87 -5.19 2.71 -5.57
C PHE A 87 -4.01 3.65 -5.86
N LYS A 88 -4.31 4.87 -6.27
CA LYS A 88 -3.31 5.92 -6.51
C LYS A 88 -3.21 6.90 -5.34
N GLY A 89 -4.16 6.85 -4.42
CA GLY A 89 -4.17 7.68 -3.22
C GLY A 89 -5.27 7.27 -2.25
N LEU A 90 -5.20 7.78 -1.03
CA LEU A 90 -6.14 7.44 0.05
C LEU A 90 -7.60 7.87 -0.25
N GLY A 91 -7.79 8.88 -1.10
CA GLY A 91 -9.11 9.35 -1.49
C GLY A 91 -9.94 8.36 -2.31
N GLU A 92 -9.30 7.31 -2.85
CA GLU A 92 -9.99 6.26 -3.61
C GLU A 92 -10.49 5.11 -2.71
N ILE A 93 -10.11 5.13 -1.43
CA ILE A 93 -10.48 4.13 -0.44
C ILE A 93 -11.65 4.67 0.38
N SER A 94 -12.75 3.93 0.43
CA SER A 94 -13.89 4.35 1.25
C SER A 94 -13.57 4.30 2.75
N PRO A 95 -14.22 5.11 3.59
CA PRO A 95 -14.02 5.09 5.04
C PRO A 95 -14.20 3.70 5.68
N ASP A 96 -15.19 2.93 5.20
CA ASP A 96 -15.46 1.58 5.70
C ASP A 96 -14.34 0.60 5.33
N GLU A 97 -13.78 0.73 4.12
CA GLU A 97 -12.62 -0.05 3.70
C GLU A 97 -11.39 0.34 4.53
N PHE A 98 -11.19 1.65 4.73
CA PHE A 98 -10.06 2.16 5.50
C PHE A 98 -10.09 1.70 6.97
N ALA A 99 -11.27 1.64 7.58
CA ALA A 99 -11.45 1.11 8.93
C ALA A 99 -10.94 -0.34 9.05
N GLY A 100 -11.07 -1.14 7.99
CA GLY A 100 -10.55 -2.50 7.94
C GLY A 100 -9.02 -2.58 7.99
N PHE A 101 -8.29 -1.55 7.52
CA PHE A 101 -6.81 -1.52 7.53
C PHE A 101 -6.23 -1.10 8.87
N ILE A 102 -7.01 -0.42 9.70
CA ILE A 102 -6.60 0.03 11.05
C ILE A 102 -6.91 -1.07 12.10
N GLY A 103 -7.45 -2.21 11.69
CA GLY A 103 -7.82 -3.32 12.54
C GLY A 103 -6.62 -4.14 13.05
N PRO A 104 -6.88 -5.37 13.52
CA PRO A 104 -5.84 -6.27 14.05
C PRO A 104 -4.71 -6.57 13.07
N ASP A 105 -4.99 -6.51 11.78
CA ASP A 105 -4.03 -6.80 10.68
C ASP A 105 -3.33 -5.52 10.18
N ILE A 106 -3.29 -4.46 10.98
CA ILE A 106 -2.65 -3.19 10.62
C ILE A 106 -1.18 -3.41 10.28
N ARG A 107 -0.74 -2.90 9.13
CA ARG A 107 0.65 -2.96 8.70
C ARG A 107 1.32 -1.62 8.99
N LEU A 108 2.26 -1.63 9.92
CA LEU A 108 3.02 -0.46 10.34
C LEU A 108 4.49 -0.65 10.01
N GLU A 109 5.10 0.36 9.44
CA GLU A 109 6.53 0.45 9.19
C GLU A 109 7.15 1.49 10.12
N GLN A 110 8.06 1.05 10.97
CA GLN A 110 8.73 1.93 11.91
C GLN A 110 9.70 2.87 11.21
N VAL A 111 9.60 4.15 11.49
CA VAL A 111 10.57 5.14 11.01
C VAL A 111 11.82 5.05 11.89
N THR A 112 12.95 4.68 11.29
CA THR A 112 14.22 4.56 11.98
C THR A 112 15.26 5.50 11.38
N LEU A 113 16.17 5.98 12.21
CA LEU A 113 17.37 6.70 11.80
C LEU A 113 18.56 5.75 11.84
N ARG A 114 19.34 5.71 10.77
CA ARG A 114 20.63 5.03 10.78
C ARG A 114 21.63 5.86 11.58
N GLN A 115 22.58 5.23 12.24
CA GLN A 115 23.60 5.94 13.02
C GLN A 115 24.48 6.89 12.18
N SER A 116 24.56 6.63 10.87
CA SER A 116 25.30 7.46 9.90
C SER A 116 24.48 8.64 9.36
N ASP A 117 23.19 8.71 9.68
CA ASP A 117 22.33 9.75 9.11
C ASP A 117 22.53 11.07 9.87
N GLU A 118 23.17 12.02 9.22
CA GLU A 118 23.27 13.40 9.72
C GLU A 118 21.94 14.10 9.44
N VAL A 119 21.07 14.10 10.44
CA VAL A 119 19.68 14.62 10.34
C VAL A 119 19.66 16.06 9.80
N GLU A 120 20.58 16.90 10.24
CA GLU A 120 20.68 18.30 9.77
C GLU A 120 20.96 18.39 8.28
N LYS A 121 21.89 17.58 7.76
CA LYS A 121 22.19 17.54 6.33
C LYS A 121 21.01 17.00 5.49
N LEU A 122 20.32 15.99 6.00
CA LEU A 122 19.13 15.44 5.33
C LEU A 122 18.00 16.49 5.30
N LEU A 123 17.78 17.22 6.39
CA LEU A 123 16.78 18.28 6.44
C LEU A 123 17.14 19.44 5.51
N GLU A 124 18.39 19.86 5.49
CA GLU A 124 18.88 20.89 4.57
C GLU A 124 18.74 20.45 3.11
N TYR A 125 19.09 19.19 2.81
CA TYR A 125 18.97 18.63 1.47
C TYR A 125 17.52 18.57 1.01
N TYR A 126 16.58 18.02 1.81
CA TYR A 126 15.20 17.84 1.40
C TYR A 126 14.31 19.09 1.55
N MET A 127 14.61 19.98 2.49
CA MET A 127 13.77 21.13 2.84
C MET A 127 14.48 22.49 2.66
N GLY A 128 15.79 22.48 2.43
CA GLY A 128 16.59 23.69 2.21
C GLY A 128 16.36 24.32 0.82
N LYS A 129 17.09 25.41 0.55
CA LYS A 129 17.01 26.19 -0.70
C LYS A 129 17.87 25.61 -1.86
N ASN A 130 18.47 24.46 -1.69
CA ASN A 130 19.37 23.81 -2.65
C ASN A 130 18.63 23.10 -3.81
N THR A 131 17.86 23.85 -4.56
CA THR A 131 17.01 23.33 -5.66
C THR A 131 17.83 22.58 -6.72
N MET A 132 19.03 23.04 -7.03
CA MET A 132 19.91 22.44 -8.04
C MET A 132 20.35 21.03 -7.65
N ASP A 133 20.77 20.82 -6.42
CA ASP A 133 21.23 19.51 -5.94
C ASP A 133 20.10 18.47 -5.96
N ARG A 134 18.89 18.92 -5.57
CA ARG A 134 17.69 18.06 -5.64
C ARG A 134 17.29 17.72 -7.07
N GLN A 135 17.41 18.66 -8.00
CA GLN A 135 17.14 18.45 -9.39
C GLN A 135 18.12 17.43 -10.01
N ASN A 136 19.40 17.58 -9.73
CA ASN A 136 20.43 16.64 -10.16
C ASN A 136 20.18 15.23 -9.58
N PHE A 137 19.86 15.15 -8.28
CA PHE A 137 19.53 13.87 -7.66
C PHE A 137 18.33 13.19 -8.32
N ILE A 138 17.26 13.95 -8.64
CA ILE A 138 16.10 13.40 -9.34
C ILE A 138 16.49 12.87 -10.72
N ILE A 139 17.31 13.63 -11.48
CA ILE A 139 17.75 13.24 -12.83
C ILE A 139 18.61 11.97 -12.76
N GLU A 140 19.55 11.89 -11.81
CA GLU A 140 20.47 10.75 -11.65
C GLU A 140 19.77 9.48 -11.18
N ASN A 141 18.67 9.61 -10.43
CA ASN A 141 17.91 8.49 -9.89
C ASN A 141 16.57 8.27 -10.58
N LEU A 142 16.31 8.94 -11.69
CA LEU A 142 15.09 8.80 -12.46
C LEU A 142 15.05 7.41 -13.11
N VAL A 143 14.18 6.56 -12.61
CA VAL A 143 13.82 5.30 -13.27
C VAL A 143 12.64 5.59 -14.18
N ILE A 144 12.88 5.61 -15.50
CA ILE A 144 11.81 5.69 -16.49
C ILE A 144 11.19 4.30 -16.55
N GLU A 145 9.97 4.13 -16.03
CA GLU A 145 9.15 2.98 -16.39
C GLU A 145 8.87 3.09 -17.89
N GLU A 146 9.46 2.21 -18.70
CA GLU A 146 9.02 2.05 -20.08
C GLU A 146 7.54 1.65 -20.03
N ASP A 147 6.67 2.49 -20.57
CA ASP A 147 5.27 2.15 -20.80
C ASP A 147 5.28 0.84 -21.62
N ARG A 148 4.90 -0.27 -20.99
CA ARG A 148 4.64 -1.49 -21.75
C ARG A 148 3.54 -1.12 -22.72
N PRO A 149 3.74 -1.30 -24.04
CA PRO A 149 2.66 -1.09 -25.00
C PRO A 149 1.48 -1.95 -24.50
N GLU A 150 0.33 -1.32 -24.34
CA GLU A 150 -0.91 -2.01 -24.09
C GLU A 150 -1.02 -3.06 -25.21
N GLU A 151 -1.00 -4.35 -24.85
CA GLU A 151 -1.27 -5.40 -25.81
C GLU A 151 -2.67 -5.12 -26.35
N GLU A 152 -2.73 -4.64 -27.60
CA GLU A 152 -3.99 -4.50 -28.33
C GLU A 152 -4.62 -5.89 -28.33
N GLU A 153 -5.72 -6.06 -27.56
CA GLU A 153 -6.56 -7.23 -27.66
C GLU A 153 -7.10 -7.29 -29.11
N VAL A 154 -6.45 -8.12 -29.92
CA VAL A 154 -6.95 -8.46 -31.24
C VAL A 154 -8.17 -9.35 -31.02
N TYR A 155 -9.35 -8.74 -31.11
CA TYR A 155 -10.59 -9.51 -31.24
C TYR A 155 -10.65 -10.09 -32.65
N GLU A 156 -10.45 -11.40 -32.80
CA GLU A 156 -10.94 -12.19 -33.93
C GLU A 156 -12.34 -12.72 -33.64
#